data_31aeb2766e125460250066d0a648d3a2
#
_entry.id   31aeb2766e125460250066d0a648d3a2
#
_cell.length_a   1.000
_cell.length_b   1.000
_cell.length_c   1.000
_cell.angle_alpha   90.00
_cell.angle_beta   90.00
_cell.angle_gamma   90.00
#
_symmetry.space_group_name_H-M   'P 1'
#
loop_
_entity.id
_entity.type
_entity.pdbx_description
1 polymer ?
#
loop_
_entity_poly.entity_id
_entity_poly.type
_entity_poly.pdbx_seq_one_letter_code
_entity_poly.pdbx_strand_id
1 'polypeptide(L)'
;MPMPITIPFLQSILRPRPVEGHKGTFGHALLVAGSYGMAGAGILASRGCMRSGVGKLTVHIPWRNNDIMQVALPEAILNHDEDDKRWTCSPFESCLPNKYAAIGIGPGIGREEKTAEALYKTLLELNFTEVPLVLDADALNILAEHPQWADLIPNGTIITPHPLEYRRLVEAGA
;
A
#
# COMPACT_ATOMS: atom_id res chain seq x y z
N MET A 1 -2.54 -24.44 -11.67
CA MET A 1 -3.79 -23.79 -12.15
C MET A 1 -4.15 -22.67 -11.17
N PRO A 2 -4.60 -21.51 -11.63
CA PRO A 2 -5.08 -20.48 -10.73
C PRO A 2 -6.29 -20.98 -9.95
N MET A 3 -6.32 -20.73 -8.65
CA MET A 3 -7.41 -21.11 -7.77
C MET A 3 -8.53 -20.06 -7.88
N PRO A 4 -9.76 -20.42 -8.28
CA PRO A 4 -10.83 -19.46 -8.36
C PRO A 4 -11.25 -19.00 -6.95
N ILE A 5 -11.50 -17.70 -6.80
CA ILE A 5 -12.09 -17.15 -5.58
C ILE A 5 -13.59 -17.52 -5.57
N THR A 6 -13.98 -18.39 -4.64
CA THR A 6 -15.35 -18.85 -4.47
C THR A 6 -15.97 -18.31 -3.17
N ILE A 7 -17.31 -18.31 -3.08
CA ILE A 7 -18.00 -17.91 -1.84
C ILE A 7 -17.56 -18.75 -0.64
N PRO A 8 -17.43 -20.10 -0.71
CA PRO A 8 -16.91 -20.90 0.40
C PRO A 8 -15.48 -20.51 0.79
N PHE A 9 -14.60 -20.18 -0.18
CA PHE A 9 -13.25 -19.70 0.11
C PHE A 9 -13.30 -18.37 0.88
N LEU A 10 -14.12 -17.40 0.41
CA LEU A 10 -14.28 -16.14 1.12
C LEU A 10 -14.82 -16.34 2.54
N GLN A 11 -15.80 -17.21 2.72
CA GLN A 11 -16.34 -17.53 4.06
C GLN A 11 -15.30 -18.18 4.98
N SER A 12 -14.34 -18.91 4.45
CA SER A 12 -13.28 -19.55 5.25
C SER A 12 -12.25 -18.57 5.79
N ILE A 13 -12.05 -17.42 5.12
CA ILE A 13 -11.08 -16.39 5.51
C ILE A 13 -11.71 -15.20 6.23
N LEU A 14 -12.99 -14.93 5.97
CA LEU A 14 -13.72 -13.85 6.63
C LEU A 14 -14.12 -14.26 8.06
N ARG A 15 -13.68 -13.50 9.05
CA ARG A 15 -14.07 -13.73 10.44
C ARG A 15 -15.29 -12.89 10.78
N PRO A 16 -16.29 -13.44 11.51
CA PRO A 16 -17.39 -12.65 12.05
C PRO A 16 -16.86 -11.49 12.89
N ARG A 17 -17.46 -10.32 12.73
CA ARG A 17 -17.08 -9.15 13.54
C ARG A 17 -17.65 -9.30 14.95
N PRO A 18 -16.82 -9.14 16.02
CA PRO A 18 -17.32 -9.14 17.39
C PRO A 18 -18.33 -8.01 17.59
N VAL A 19 -19.40 -8.29 18.31
CA VAL A 19 -20.47 -7.31 18.62
C VAL A 19 -19.91 -6.09 19.37
N GLU A 20 -19.01 -6.34 20.33
CA GLU A 20 -18.31 -5.31 21.11
C GLU A 20 -17.06 -4.73 20.42
N GLY A 21 -16.91 -5.01 19.12
CA GLY A 21 -15.76 -4.52 18.35
C GLY A 21 -15.77 -3.00 18.17
N HIS A 22 -14.62 -2.36 18.35
CA HIS A 22 -14.40 -0.95 18.07
C HIS A 22 -13.32 -0.76 16.99
N LYS A 23 -13.14 0.47 16.50
CA LYS A 23 -12.18 0.76 15.41
C LYS A 23 -10.75 0.24 15.65
N GLY A 24 -10.30 0.13 16.90
CA GLY A 24 -9.00 -0.45 17.23
C GLY A 24 -8.94 -1.97 17.06
N THR A 25 -10.08 -2.67 17.20
CA THR A 25 -10.19 -4.13 17.06
C THR A 25 -9.96 -4.59 15.62
N PHE A 26 -10.31 -3.74 14.65
CA PHE A 26 -10.28 -4.07 13.23
C PHE A 26 -9.02 -3.60 12.49
N GLY A 27 -7.96 -3.33 13.26
CA GLY A 27 -6.66 -2.98 12.75
C GLY A 27 -6.53 -1.53 12.25
N HIS A 28 -5.30 -1.16 11.95
CA HIS A 28 -4.92 0.12 11.38
C HIS A 28 -4.07 -0.15 10.14
N ALA A 29 -4.56 0.17 8.97
CA ALA A 29 -3.80 0.03 7.72
C ALA A 29 -3.08 1.34 7.37
N LEU A 30 -1.94 1.20 6.68
CA LEU A 30 -1.26 2.27 5.98
C LEU A 30 -1.36 2.03 4.47
N LEU A 31 -1.70 3.06 3.71
CA LEU A 31 -1.56 3.07 2.26
C LEU A 31 -0.59 4.17 1.84
N VAL A 32 0.36 3.85 0.97
CA VAL A 32 1.18 4.80 0.23
C VAL A 32 0.65 4.80 -1.20
N ALA A 33 -0.09 5.83 -1.58
CA ALA A 33 -0.82 5.83 -2.84
C ALA A 33 -1.16 7.25 -3.32
N GLY A 34 -1.11 7.44 -4.63
CA GLY A 34 -1.43 8.71 -5.26
C GLY A 34 -0.26 9.71 -5.27
N SER A 35 0.00 10.25 -6.44
CA SER A 35 0.87 11.40 -6.66
C SER A 35 0.07 12.55 -7.24
N TYR A 36 0.69 13.70 -7.45
CA TYR A 36 0.03 14.83 -8.12
C TYR A 36 -0.43 14.42 -9.52
N GLY A 37 -1.71 14.59 -9.80
CA GLY A 37 -2.36 14.11 -11.03
C GLY A 37 -2.90 12.68 -10.94
N MET A 38 -2.53 11.90 -9.92
CA MET A 38 -2.96 10.51 -9.70
C MET A 38 -3.70 10.31 -8.36
N ALA A 39 -4.25 11.37 -7.78
CA ALA A 39 -5.04 11.31 -6.54
C ALA A 39 -6.20 10.29 -6.62
N GLY A 40 -6.78 10.10 -7.80
CA GLY A 40 -7.84 9.13 -8.03
C GLY A 40 -7.45 7.69 -7.69
N ALA A 41 -6.20 7.28 -7.98
CA ALA A 41 -5.69 5.96 -7.61
C ALA A 41 -5.64 5.80 -6.08
N GLY A 42 -5.14 6.82 -5.37
CA GLY A 42 -5.15 6.87 -3.90
C GLY A 42 -6.55 6.77 -3.32
N ILE A 43 -7.52 7.52 -3.89
CA ILE A 43 -8.92 7.51 -3.46
C ILE A 43 -9.53 6.10 -3.64
N LEU A 44 -9.34 5.47 -4.79
CA LEU A 44 -9.89 4.15 -5.09
C LEU A 44 -9.31 3.08 -4.17
N ALA A 45 -7.99 3.05 -3.99
CA ALA A 45 -7.32 2.12 -3.08
C ALA A 45 -7.81 2.32 -1.64
N SER A 46 -7.91 3.57 -1.18
CA SER A 46 -8.36 3.92 0.16
C SER A 46 -9.83 3.52 0.40
N ARG A 47 -10.71 3.77 -0.55
CA ARG A 47 -12.12 3.32 -0.49
C ARG A 47 -12.22 1.80 -0.44
N GLY A 48 -11.41 1.08 -1.23
CA GLY A 48 -11.34 -0.37 -1.20
C GLY A 48 -10.94 -0.87 0.19
N CYS A 49 -9.88 -0.31 0.76
CA CYS A 49 -9.40 -0.63 2.09
C CYS A 49 -10.47 -0.36 3.17
N MET A 50 -11.09 0.82 3.19
CA MET A 50 -12.14 1.14 4.17
C MET A 50 -13.34 0.20 4.05
N ARG A 51 -13.79 -0.10 2.83
CA ARG A 51 -14.92 -1.01 2.58
C ARG A 51 -14.61 -2.46 2.92
N SER A 52 -13.35 -2.88 2.95
CA SER A 52 -12.96 -4.22 3.42
C SER A 52 -13.11 -4.40 4.93
N GLY A 53 -13.34 -3.31 5.67
CA GLY A 53 -13.68 -3.35 7.08
C GLY A 53 -12.54 -3.02 8.04
N VAL A 54 -11.46 -2.39 7.56
CA VAL A 54 -10.39 -1.89 8.43
C VAL A 54 -10.93 -0.86 9.43
N GLY A 55 -10.41 -0.89 10.65
CA GLY A 55 -10.87 0.00 11.71
C GLY A 55 -10.34 1.43 11.60
N LYS A 56 -9.12 1.59 11.08
CA LYS A 56 -8.48 2.87 10.79
C LYS A 56 -7.65 2.75 9.53
N LEU A 57 -7.60 3.83 8.77
CA LEU A 57 -6.74 3.95 7.59
C LEU A 57 -5.93 5.24 7.69
N THR A 58 -4.60 5.11 7.58
CA THR A 58 -3.72 6.23 7.26
C THR A 58 -3.34 6.14 5.78
N VAL A 59 -3.36 7.26 5.10
CA VAL A 59 -2.89 7.35 3.70
C VAL A 59 -1.73 8.33 3.65
N HIS A 60 -0.57 7.86 3.22
CA HIS A 60 0.59 8.68 2.94
C HIS A 60 0.50 9.21 1.52
N ILE A 61 0.47 10.54 1.38
CA ILE A 61 0.22 11.25 0.12
C ILE A 61 1.03 12.54 0.04
N PRO A 62 1.30 13.05 -1.16
CA PRO A 62 1.78 14.41 -1.33
C PRO A 62 0.78 15.45 -0.81
N TRP A 63 1.30 16.55 -0.25
CA TRP A 63 0.46 17.61 0.33
C TRP A 63 -0.63 18.14 -0.62
N ARG A 64 -0.33 18.26 -1.92
CA ARG A 64 -1.31 18.76 -2.91
C ARG A 64 -2.57 17.91 -3.05
N ASN A 65 -2.52 16.67 -2.58
CA ASN A 65 -3.68 15.78 -2.61
C ASN A 65 -4.54 15.86 -1.34
N ASN A 66 -4.17 16.72 -0.36
CA ASN A 66 -4.87 16.84 0.92
C ASN A 66 -6.38 17.06 0.73
N ASP A 67 -6.76 18.16 0.09
CA ASP A 67 -8.16 18.59 0.02
C ASP A 67 -9.03 17.58 -0.73
N ILE A 68 -8.53 17.08 -1.86
CA ILE A 68 -9.26 16.09 -2.65
C ILE A 68 -9.45 14.77 -1.88
N MET A 69 -8.45 14.35 -1.10
CA MET A 69 -8.56 13.16 -0.27
C MET A 69 -9.53 13.37 0.89
N GLN A 70 -9.46 14.50 1.60
CA GLN A 70 -10.36 14.82 2.72
C GLN A 70 -11.82 14.92 2.27
N VAL A 71 -12.06 15.49 1.08
CA VAL A 71 -13.42 15.56 0.50
C VAL A 71 -13.91 14.18 0.07
N ALA A 72 -13.02 13.37 -0.55
CA ALA A 72 -13.40 12.06 -1.11
C ALA A 72 -13.54 10.97 -0.04
N LEU A 73 -12.76 11.06 1.05
CA LEU A 73 -12.70 10.04 2.10
C LEU A 73 -12.36 10.69 3.46
N PRO A 74 -13.33 11.41 4.07
CA PRO A 74 -13.10 12.14 5.33
C PRO A 74 -12.76 11.22 6.51
N GLU A 75 -13.00 9.92 6.41
CA GLU A 75 -12.66 8.94 7.46
C GLU A 75 -11.17 8.58 7.50
N ALA A 76 -10.42 8.85 6.44
CA ALA A 76 -9.00 8.54 6.37
C ALA A 76 -8.16 9.58 7.14
N ILE A 77 -7.14 9.10 7.82
CA ILE A 77 -6.09 9.93 8.40
C ILE A 77 -5.05 10.18 7.30
N LEU A 78 -4.68 11.43 7.07
CA LEU A 78 -3.65 11.76 6.08
C LEU A 78 -2.31 11.96 6.77
N ASN A 79 -1.29 11.35 6.18
CA ASN A 79 0.11 11.56 6.47
C ASN A 79 0.73 12.17 5.21
N HIS A 80 1.39 13.31 5.33
CA HIS A 80 1.86 14.06 4.17
C HIS A 80 3.34 13.83 3.94
N ASP A 81 3.69 13.65 2.65
CA ASP A 81 5.07 13.64 2.21
C ASP A 81 5.69 15.05 2.32
N GLU A 82 7.02 15.10 2.42
CA GLU A 82 7.78 16.36 2.39
C GLU A 82 7.72 17.06 1.02
N ASP A 83 7.59 16.28 -0.06
CA ASP A 83 7.37 16.79 -1.42
C ASP A 83 5.88 17.02 -1.66
N ASP A 84 5.53 18.13 -2.29
CA ASP A 84 4.12 18.53 -2.51
C ASP A 84 3.44 17.73 -3.64
N LYS A 85 4.19 16.98 -4.46
CA LYS A 85 3.69 16.30 -5.66
C LYS A 85 3.86 14.80 -5.67
N ARG A 86 4.85 14.26 -4.97
CA ARG A 86 5.22 12.85 -5.05
C ARG A 86 5.65 12.29 -3.71
N TRP A 87 5.75 10.98 -3.64
CA TRP A 87 6.28 10.27 -2.49
C TRP A 87 7.81 10.30 -2.52
N THR A 88 8.45 10.78 -1.46
CA THR A 88 9.91 10.96 -1.39
C THR A 88 10.53 10.60 -0.05
N CYS A 89 9.73 10.39 1.00
CA CYS A 89 10.23 10.09 2.34
C CYS A 89 9.56 8.85 2.95
N SER A 90 10.13 8.35 4.06
CA SER A 90 9.54 7.23 4.79
C SER A 90 8.12 7.57 5.25
N PRO A 91 7.12 6.68 5.04
CA PRO A 91 5.76 6.93 5.48
C PRO A 91 5.56 6.69 6.98
N PHE A 92 6.61 6.31 7.71
CA PHE A 92 6.52 5.93 9.12
C PHE A 92 6.78 7.09 10.08
N GLU A 93 7.37 8.20 9.61
CA GLU A 93 7.72 9.39 10.41
C GLU A 93 8.39 9.01 11.76
N SER A 94 7.71 9.36 12.87
CA SER A 94 8.13 9.07 14.23
C SER A 94 7.57 7.75 14.78
N CYS A 95 6.88 6.95 13.98
CA CYS A 95 6.31 5.69 14.42
C CYS A 95 6.95 4.49 13.71
N LEU A 96 7.10 3.39 14.44
CA LEU A 96 7.57 2.14 13.83
C LEU A 96 6.49 1.52 12.92
N PRO A 97 6.89 0.79 11.84
CA PRO A 97 5.97 0.08 10.97
C PRO A 97 4.96 -0.82 11.72
N ASN A 98 5.36 -1.43 12.82
CA ASN A 98 4.55 -2.30 13.69
C ASN A 98 3.31 -1.64 14.29
N LYS A 99 3.16 -0.31 14.17
CA LYS A 99 1.90 0.39 14.48
C LYS A 99 0.77 -0.03 13.55
N TYR A 100 1.09 -0.49 12.35
CA TYR A 100 0.12 -0.86 11.33
C TYR A 100 -0.13 -2.38 11.31
N ALA A 101 -1.37 -2.78 11.12
CA ALA A 101 -1.77 -4.17 10.96
C ALA A 101 -1.52 -4.69 9.54
N ALA A 102 -1.42 -3.80 8.57
CA ALA A 102 -1.04 -4.09 7.19
C ALA A 102 -0.62 -2.81 6.46
N ILE A 103 0.21 -2.95 5.44
CA ILE A 103 0.70 -1.85 4.62
C ILE A 103 0.46 -2.17 3.15
N GLY A 104 -0.05 -1.21 2.38
CA GLY A 104 -0.18 -1.29 0.93
C GLY A 104 0.57 -0.16 0.26
N ILE A 105 1.32 -0.47 -0.81
CA ILE A 105 2.13 0.52 -1.54
C ILE A 105 1.94 0.33 -3.04
N GLY A 106 1.74 1.43 -3.77
CA GLY A 106 1.92 1.42 -5.21
C GLY A 106 0.90 2.15 -6.07
N PRO A 107 -0.41 2.13 -5.78
CA PRO A 107 -1.38 2.74 -6.69
C PRO A 107 -1.12 4.23 -6.93
N GLY A 108 -0.62 4.58 -8.14
CA GLY A 108 -0.43 5.96 -8.57
C GLY A 108 0.64 6.75 -7.83
N ILE A 109 1.67 6.09 -7.29
CA ILE A 109 2.80 6.79 -6.63
C ILE A 109 3.77 7.45 -7.61
N GLY A 110 3.74 7.03 -8.88
CA GLY A 110 4.73 7.42 -9.89
C GLY A 110 5.97 6.53 -9.85
N ARG A 111 6.92 6.78 -10.79
CA ARG A 111 8.15 5.98 -10.94
C ARG A 111 9.40 6.83 -11.03
N GLU A 112 9.32 8.08 -10.58
CA GLU A 112 10.45 8.99 -10.56
C GLU A 112 11.52 8.46 -9.58
N GLU A 113 12.78 8.81 -9.83
CA GLU A 113 13.93 8.34 -9.06
C GLU A 113 13.76 8.53 -7.55
N LYS A 114 13.27 9.70 -7.12
CA LYS A 114 13.01 9.95 -5.69
C LYS A 114 11.94 9.01 -5.09
N THR A 115 10.92 8.66 -5.88
CA THR A 115 9.87 7.70 -5.46
C THR A 115 10.45 6.28 -5.38
N ALA A 116 11.31 5.91 -6.33
CA ALA A 116 12.02 4.63 -6.27
C ALA A 116 12.94 4.55 -5.05
N GLU A 117 13.69 5.61 -4.75
CA GLU A 117 14.51 5.69 -3.52
C GLU A 117 13.67 5.59 -2.23
N ALA A 118 12.51 6.24 -2.20
CA ALA A 118 11.59 6.15 -1.06
C ALA A 118 11.06 4.72 -0.87
N LEU A 119 10.70 4.04 -1.96
CA LEU A 119 10.32 2.63 -1.92
C LEU A 119 11.46 1.76 -1.41
N TYR A 120 12.67 1.93 -1.92
CA TYR A 120 13.86 1.20 -1.47
C TYR A 120 14.08 1.31 0.04
N LYS A 121 14.10 2.54 0.56
CA LYS A 121 14.28 2.81 1.99
C LYS A 121 13.16 2.18 2.83
N THR A 122 11.92 2.29 2.34
CA THR A 122 10.75 1.71 3.01
C THR A 122 10.82 0.17 3.05
N LEU A 123 11.28 -0.48 1.98
CA LEU A 123 11.49 -1.94 1.98
C LEU A 123 12.57 -2.36 2.97
N LEU A 124 13.67 -1.60 3.09
CA LEU A 124 14.70 -1.85 4.10
C LEU A 124 14.13 -1.77 5.53
N GLU A 125 13.29 -0.77 5.82
CA GLU A 125 12.64 -0.63 7.12
C GLU A 125 11.67 -1.79 7.41
N LEU A 126 10.93 -2.24 6.39
CA LEU A 126 9.95 -3.31 6.50
C LEU A 126 10.57 -4.71 6.62
N ASN A 127 11.76 -4.92 6.08
CA ASN A 127 12.44 -6.22 6.10
C ASN A 127 12.72 -6.74 7.52
N PHE A 128 12.73 -5.87 8.51
CA PHE A 128 12.90 -6.21 9.93
C PHE A 128 11.56 -6.31 10.70
N THR A 129 10.44 -6.40 10.00
CA THR A 129 9.10 -6.47 10.59
C THR A 129 8.32 -7.66 10.08
N GLU A 130 7.27 -8.05 10.82
CA GLU A 130 6.30 -9.07 10.39
C GLU A 130 5.00 -8.44 9.85
N VAL A 131 5.02 -7.14 9.56
CA VAL A 131 3.82 -6.44 9.08
C VAL A 131 3.50 -6.90 7.66
N PRO A 132 2.28 -7.43 7.41
CA PRO A 132 1.87 -7.83 6.08
C PRO A 132 1.95 -6.68 5.08
N LEU A 133 2.59 -6.93 3.94
CA LEU A 133 2.80 -5.97 2.87
C LEU A 133 2.05 -6.38 1.60
N VAL A 134 1.45 -5.41 0.93
CA VAL A 134 0.87 -5.56 -0.42
C VAL A 134 1.54 -4.56 -1.35
N LEU A 135 2.07 -5.04 -2.48
CA LEU A 135 2.67 -4.22 -3.53
C LEU A 135 1.85 -4.32 -4.81
N ASP A 136 1.53 -3.17 -5.41
CA ASP A 136 0.70 -3.07 -6.60
C ASP A 136 1.21 -1.98 -7.56
N ALA A 137 0.78 -2.02 -8.80
CA ALA A 137 0.90 -0.94 -9.78
C ALA A 137 2.34 -0.39 -9.91
N ASP A 138 2.53 0.91 -9.60
CA ASP A 138 3.84 1.57 -9.80
C ASP A 138 4.94 0.98 -8.92
N ALA A 139 4.63 0.45 -7.73
CA ALA A 139 5.63 -0.24 -6.92
C ALA A 139 6.18 -1.48 -7.64
N LEU A 140 5.32 -2.26 -8.31
CA LEU A 140 5.74 -3.42 -9.11
C LEU A 140 6.55 -3.00 -10.34
N ASN A 141 6.18 -1.89 -10.97
CA ASN A 141 6.94 -1.36 -12.10
C ASN A 141 8.35 -0.88 -11.67
N ILE A 142 8.47 -0.22 -10.51
CA ILE A 142 9.77 0.17 -9.94
C ILE A 142 10.61 -1.07 -9.62
N LEU A 143 10.03 -2.11 -9.02
CA LEU A 143 10.74 -3.36 -8.75
C LEU A 143 11.24 -4.04 -10.03
N ALA A 144 10.46 -4.00 -11.11
CA ALA A 144 10.91 -4.52 -12.41
C ALA A 144 12.06 -3.69 -13.01
N GLU A 145 12.16 -2.40 -12.70
CA GLU A 145 13.29 -1.53 -13.09
C GLU A 145 14.52 -1.75 -12.19
N HIS A 146 14.34 -2.33 -10.99
CA HIS A 146 15.38 -2.58 -9.99
C HIS A 146 15.34 -4.04 -9.47
N PRO A 147 15.58 -5.05 -10.32
CA PRO A 147 15.42 -6.46 -9.95
C PRO A 147 16.29 -6.90 -8.77
N GLN A 148 17.42 -6.21 -8.55
CA GLN A 148 18.30 -6.44 -7.40
C GLN A 148 17.65 -6.11 -6.04
N TRP A 149 16.48 -5.47 -6.02
CA TRP A 149 15.73 -5.20 -4.79
C TRP A 149 14.75 -6.31 -4.40
N ALA A 150 14.64 -7.38 -5.21
CA ALA A 150 13.76 -8.51 -4.92
C ALA A 150 14.04 -9.15 -3.54
N ASP A 151 15.31 -9.22 -3.15
CA ASP A 151 15.73 -9.77 -1.86
C ASP A 151 15.34 -8.87 -0.65
N LEU A 152 14.93 -7.64 -0.90
CA LEU A 152 14.44 -6.73 0.14
C LEU A 152 12.95 -6.87 0.42
N ILE A 153 12.24 -7.61 -0.42
CA ILE A 153 10.79 -7.80 -0.25
C ILE A 153 10.55 -8.73 0.92
N PRO A 154 9.82 -8.30 1.97
CA PRO A 154 9.54 -9.16 3.13
C PRO A 154 8.83 -10.46 2.73
N ASN A 155 9.16 -11.55 3.41
CA ASN A 155 8.51 -12.83 3.19
C ASN A 155 6.99 -12.72 3.45
N GLY A 156 6.20 -13.35 2.58
CA GLY A 156 4.74 -13.29 2.68
C GLY A 156 4.11 -12.03 2.10
N THR A 157 4.89 -11.16 1.45
CA THR A 157 4.36 -10.02 0.69
C THR A 157 3.42 -10.51 -0.41
N ILE A 158 2.27 -9.85 -0.53
CA ILE A 158 1.31 -10.10 -1.60
C ILE A 158 1.59 -9.10 -2.73
N ILE A 159 1.76 -9.59 -3.94
CA ILE A 159 1.84 -8.77 -5.15
C ILE A 159 0.61 -8.98 -6.03
N THR A 160 0.11 -7.89 -6.66
CA THR A 160 -1.13 -7.91 -7.45
C THR A 160 -0.91 -7.50 -8.91
N PRO A 161 0.04 -8.13 -9.64
CA PRO A 161 0.39 -7.69 -10.98
C PRO A 161 -0.70 -7.99 -12.00
N HIS A 162 -1.05 -7.03 -12.83
CA HIS A 162 -1.77 -7.33 -14.07
C HIS A 162 -0.80 -8.00 -15.10
N PRO A 163 -1.29 -8.60 -16.22
CA PRO A 163 -0.44 -9.40 -17.11
C PRO A 163 0.83 -8.71 -17.62
N LEU A 164 0.78 -7.40 -17.82
CA LEU A 164 1.95 -6.64 -18.31
C LEU A 164 2.98 -6.40 -17.20
N GLU A 165 2.53 -6.08 -15.97
CA GLU A 165 3.39 -5.95 -14.79
C GLU A 165 4.07 -7.27 -14.47
N TYR A 166 3.31 -8.37 -14.46
CA TYR A 166 3.86 -9.70 -14.26
C TYR A 166 4.95 -10.03 -15.30
N ARG A 167 4.70 -9.73 -16.57
CA ARG A 167 5.69 -9.94 -17.63
C ARG A 167 6.98 -9.15 -17.36
N ARG A 168 6.87 -7.86 -17.00
CA ARG A 168 8.02 -7.01 -16.70
C ARG A 168 8.85 -7.57 -15.53
N LEU A 169 8.19 -8.00 -14.44
CA LEU A 169 8.86 -8.61 -13.29
C LEU A 169 9.62 -9.88 -13.70
N VAL A 170 8.99 -10.78 -14.45
CA VAL A 170 9.62 -12.04 -14.89
C VAL A 170 10.78 -11.78 -15.87
N GLU A 171 10.61 -10.86 -16.83
CA GLU A 171 11.67 -10.50 -17.80
C GLU A 171 12.86 -9.82 -17.12
N ALA A 172 12.62 -9.08 -16.05
CA ALA A 172 13.67 -8.45 -15.24
C ALA A 172 14.41 -9.46 -14.33
N GLY A 173 13.82 -10.63 -14.05
CA GLY A 173 14.36 -11.61 -13.11
C GLY A 173 14.09 -11.26 -11.64
N ALA A 174 13.05 -10.47 -11.40
CA ALA A 174 12.63 -10.03 -10.07
C ALA A 174 11.61 -11.00 -9.45
#